data_164b62c158801b50e875ac03449dc6ef
#
_entry.id   164b62c158801b50e875ac03449dc6ef
#
_cell.length_a   1.000
_cell.length_b   1.000
_cell.length_c   1.000
_cell.angle_alpha   90.00
_cell.angle_beta   90.00
_cell.angle_gamma   90.00
#
_symmetry.space_group_name_H-M   'P 1'
#
loop_
_entity.id
_entity.type
_entity.pdbx_description
1 polymer ?
#
loop_
_entity_poly.entity_id
_entity_poly.type
_entity_poly.pdbx_seq_one_letter_code
_entity_poly.pdbx_strand_id
1 'polypeptide(L)'
;MHNNSNNNSAILPGDLKYEDWNGDGYIDNYDQRPIGRNAYPELVYGINLGLSWKGVDFSMFWQGGALSDFQIGAFDMDAFQEGATNLNTWEYFGDRWHRADYTDPNSEWIPGYFPAVRDFTSVTINRLSSNFWMWNGSYIRLKNVELGYTLPQRITQKANIKQLRIYANLYNCLTFSSQK
;
A
#
# COMPACT_ATOMS: atom_id res chain seq x y z
N MET A 1 22.09 -24.45 0.36
CA MET A 1 21.23 -23.62 -0.49
C MET A 1 22.02 -22.42 -0.95
N HIS A 2 22.14 -22.21 -2.24
CA HIS A 2 22.87 -21.09 -2.85
C HIS A 2 21.88 -20.08 -3.42
N ASN A 3 21.91 -18.88 -2.93
CA ASN A 3 20.98 -17.82 -3.29
C ASN A 3 21.43 -16.99 -4.53
N ASN A 4 22.57 -17.32 -5.07
CA ASN A 4 23.08 -16.75 -6.32
C ASN A 4 24.21 -17.60 -6.89
N SER A 5 24.63 -17.29 -8.14
CA SER A 5 25.69 -17.99 -8.87
C SER A 5 27.09 -17.90 -8.24
N ASN A 6 27.27 -17.04 -7.21
CA ASN A 6 28.53 -16.83 -6.52
C ASN A 6 28.59 -17.52 -5.16
N ASN A 7 27.89 -18.63 -4.96
CA ASN A 7 27.86 -19.38 -3.71
C ASN A 7 27.57 -18.52 -2.47
N ASN A 8 26.65 -17.56 -2.60
CA ASN A 8 26.24 -16.64 -1.54
C ASN A 8 27.34 -15.66 -1.06
N SER A 9 28.45 -15.54 -1.78
CA SER A 9 29.56 -14.68 -1.34
C SER A 9 29.20 -13.20 -1.25
N ALA A 10 28.17 -12.77 -1.98
CA ALA A 10 27.66 -11.41 -1.99
C ALA A 10 26.46 -11.18 -1.04
N ILE A 11 26.02 -12.19 -0.31
CA ILE A 11 24.88 -12.09 0.61
C ILE A 11 25.34 -11.49 1.94
N LEU A 12 24.58 -10.54 2.44
CA LEU A 12 24.81 -9.88 3.73
C LEU A 12 23.61 -10.08 4.65
N PRO A 13 23.80 -9.85 5.96
CA PRO A 13 22.68 -9.75 6.89
C PRO A 13 21.65 -8.73 6.42
N GLY A 14 20.36 -9.12 6.46
CA GLY A 14 19.27 -8.28 5.99
C GLY A 14 18.92 -8.43 4.52
N ASP A 15 19.65 -9.23 3.74
CA ASP A 15 19.21 -9.57 2.38
C ASP A 15 18.03 -10.54 2.40
N LEU A 16 17.15 -10.46 1.42
CA LEU A 16 15.98 -11.33 1.28
C LEU A 16 16.43 -12.76 1.01
N LYS A 17 15.81 -13.70 1.72
CA LYS A 17 16.02 -15.13 1.55
C LYS A 17 14.86 -15.73 0.77
N TYR A 18 15.18 -16.39 -0.34
CA TYR A 18 14.22 -17.09 -1.17
C TYR A 18 14.16 -18.58 -0.82
N GLU A 19 13.06 -19.21 -1.18
CA GLU A 19 12.81 -20.63 -0.97
C GLU A 19 13.22 -21.41 -2.21
N ASP A 20 13.94 -22.50 -2.01
CA ASP A 20 14.27 -23.49 -3.02
C ASP A 20 13.08 -24.45 -3.17
N TRP A 21 12.27 -24.22 -4.19
CA TRP A 21 11.03 -24.96 -4.38
C TRP A 21 11.24 -26.32 -5.03
N ASN A 22 12.24 -26.46 -5.91
CA ASN A 22 12.51 -27.70 -6.61
C ASN A 22 13.44 -28.63 -5.79
N GLY A 23 14.12 -28.11 -4.77
CA GLY A 23 14.98 -28.83 -3.85
C GLY A 23 16.35 -29.20 -4.43
N ASP A 24 16.80 -28.48 -5.46
CA ASP A 24 18.08 -28.76 -6.13
C ASP A 24 19.29 -28.09 -5.43
N GLY A 25 19.03 -27.23 -4.43
CA GLY A 25 20.05 -26.51 -3.66
C GLY A 25 20.45 -25.15 -4.23
N TYR A 26 19.88 -24.75 -5.33
CA TYR A 26 20.10 -23.45 -5.98
C TYR A 26 18.80 -22.66 -6.01
N ILE A 27 18.88 -21.33 -5.95
CA ILE A 27 17.74 -20.44 -6.17
C ILE A 27 17.85 -19.86 -7.58
N ASP A 28 16.95 -20.25 -8.46
CA ASP A 28 16.95 -19.80 -9.83
C ASP A 28 15.53 -19.66 -10.43
N ASN A 29 15.42 -19.59 -11.75
CA ASN A 29 14.13 -19.42 -12.42
C ASN A 29 13.17 -20.61 -12.26
N TYR A 30 13.66 -21.79 -11.89
CA TYR A 30 12.82 -22.96 -11.65
C TYR A 30 12.09 -22.90 -10.29
N ASP A 31 12.52 -22.00 -9.41
CA ASP A 31 11.86 -21.73 -8.12
C ASP A 31 10.74 -20.69 -8.21
N GLN A 32 10.50 -20.15 -9.39
CA GLN A 32 9.46 -19.15 -9.59
C GLN A 32 8.07 -19.79 -9.62
N ARG A 33 7.14 -19.17 -8.89
CA ARG A 33 5.73 -19.56 -8.85
C ARG A 33 4.82 -18.35 -8.97
N PRO A 34 3.60 -18.52 -9.50
CA PRO A 34 2.59 -17.48 -9.41
C PRO A 34 2.32 -17.13 -7.92
N ILE A 35 2.41 -15.87 -7.59
CA ILE A 35 2.16 -15.35 -6.25
C ILE A 35 1.13 -14.22 -6.29
N GLY A 36 0.39 -14.05 -5.18
CA GLY A 36 -0.60 -13.00 -5.02
C GLY A 36 -1.84 -13.17 -5.90
N ARG A 37 -2.64 -12.11 -5.88
CA ARG A 37 -3.87 -11.97 -6.66
C ARG A 37 -3.69 -10.90 -7.73
N ASN A 38 -4.73 -10.71 -8.54
CA ASN A 38 -4.75 -9.62 -9.51
C ASN A 38 -4.70 -8.25 -8.81
N ALA A 39 -4.11 -7.26 -9.47
CA ALA A 39 -4.11 -5.86 -9.01
C ALA A 39 -5.52 -5.24 -8.97
N TYR A 40 -6.45 -5.78 -9.75
CA TYR A 40 -7.85 -5.37 -9.71
C TYR A 40 -8.60 -6.18 -8.65
N PRO A 41 -9.41 -5.53 -7.76
CA PRO A 41 -10.21 -6.24 -6.79
C PRO A 41 -11.14 -7.28 -7.42
N GLU A 42 -11.08 -8.52 -6.95
CA GLU A 42 -12.01 -9.58 -7.38
C GLU A 42 -13.38 -9.41 -6.73
N LEU A 43 -13.43 -8.73 -5.56
CA LEU A 43 -14.65 -8.39 -4.85
C LEU A 43 -14.77 -6.87 -4.73
N VAL A 44 -15.84 -6.32 -5.30
CA VAL A 44 -16.23 -4.91 -5.11
C VAL A 44 -17.57 -4.88 -4.40
N TYR A 45 -17.67 -4.05 -3.35
CA TYR A 45 -18.87 -3.94 -2.54
C TYR A 45 -19.22 -2.49 -2.24
N GLY A 46 -20.50 -2.23 -1.97
CA GLY A 46 -20.98 -0.91 -1.57
C GLY A 46 -22.06 -1.02 -0.49
N ILE A 47 -22.00 -0.10 0.47
CA ILE A 47 -22.98 0.03 1.53
C ILE A 47 -23.58 1.43 1.45
N ASN A 48 -24.89 1.50 1.31
CA ASN A 48 -25.63 2.77 1.28
C ASN A 48 -26.52 2.86 2.51
N LEU A 49 -26.42 3.94 3.24
CA LEU A 49 -27.29 4.24 4.37
C LEU A 49 -27.98 5.58 4.14
N GLY A 50 -29.31 5.60 4.32
CA GLY A 50 -30.10 6.81 4.22
C GLY A 50 -31.09 6.88 5.39
N LEU A 51 -31.18 8.06 6.02
CA LEU A 51 -32.08 8.35 7.12
C LEU A 51 -32.78 9.68 6.86
N SER A 52 -34.05 9.76 7.15
CA SER A 52 -34.76 11.05 7.13
C SER A 52 -35.71 11.17 8.30
N TRP A 53 -35.71 12.35 8.92
CA TRP A 53 -36.58 12.62 10.07
C TRP A 53 -36.88 14.11 10.21
N LYS A 54 -38.15 14.48 10.23
CA LYS A 54 -38.63 15.85 10.47
C LYS A 54 -37.90 16.93 9.62
N GLY A 55 -37.66 16.63 8.34
CA GLY A 55 -37.01 17.56 7.43
C GLY A 55 -35.48 17.47 7.39
N VAL A 56 -34.87 16.77 8.34
CA VAL A 56 -33.44 16.39 8.26
C VAL A 56 -33.32 15.14 7.43
N ASP A 57 -32.40 15.12 6.51
CA ASP A 57 -31.98 13.95 5.75
C ASP A 57 -30.48 13.76 5.85
N PHE A 58 -30.09 12.51 6.02
CA PHE A 58 -28.71 12.06 6.09
C PHE A 58 -28.51 10.89 5.15
N SER A 59 -27.46 10.92 4.37
CA SER A 59 -27.06 9.77 3.60
C SER A 59 -25.56 9.58 3.62
N MET A 60 -25.12 8.32 3.54
CA MET A 60 -23.72 7.99 3.34
C MET A 60 -23.58 6.79 2.43
N PHE A 61 -22.49 6.79 1.65
CA PHE A 61 -22.15 5.70 0.76
C PHE A 61 -20.70 5.28 0.98
N TRP A 62 -20.54 4.01 1.33
CA TRP A 62 -19.25 3.34 1.44
C TRP A 62 -19.05 2.45 0.22
N GLN A 63 -17.82 2.47 -0.30
CA GLN A 63 -17.37 1.57 -1.35
C GLN A 63 -16.06 0.93 -0.94
N GLY A 64 -15.94 -0.37 -1.19
CA GLY A 64 -14.72 -1.11 -0.93
C GLY A 64 -14.38 -2.06 -2.07
N GLY A 65 -13.10 -2.40 -2.11
CA GLY A 65 -12.54 -3.47 -2.92
C GLY A 65 -11.73 -4.41 -2.05
N ALA A 66 -11.80 -5.70 -2.32
CA ALA A 66 -11.07 -6.72 -1.59
C ALA A 66 -10.56 -7.81 -2.54
N LEU A 67 -9.72 -8.69 -2.03
CA LEU A 67 -9.11 -9.77 -2.79
C LEU A 67 -8.28 -9.23 -3.98
N SER A 68 -7.44 -8.25 -3.70
CA SER A 68 -6.46 -7.72 -4.65
C SER A 68 -5.11 -7.57 -3.97
N ASP A 69 -4.08 -7.83 -4.72
CA ASP A 69 -2.70 -7.62 -4.30
C ASP A 69 -2.00 -6.81 -5.40
N PHE A 70 -1.07 -5.96 -5.01
CA PHE A 70 -0.23 -5.28 -5.97
C PHE A 70 1.22 -5.39 -5.57
N GLN A 71 2.06 -5.54 -6.55
CA GLN A 71 3.49 -5.54 -6.36
C GLN A 71 4.01 -4.13 -6.44
N ILE A 72 4.87 -3.77 -5.50
CA ILE A 72 5.60 -2.50 -5.54
C ILE A 72 6.47 -2.48 -6.80
N GLY A 73 6.52 -1.34 -7.47
CA GLY A 73 7.37 -1.16 -8.64
C GLY A 73 8.86 -1.25 -8.31
N ALA A 74 9.68 -1.62 -9.28
CA ALA A 74 11.12 -1.76 -9.08
C ALA A 74 11.77 -0.48 -8.54
N PHE A 75 11.25 0.68 -8.90
CA PHE A 75 11.73 1.97 -8.40
C PHE A 75 11.44 2.20 -6.92
N ASP A 76 10.36 1.64 -6.42
CA ASP A 76 9.97 1.77 -5.01
C ASP A 76 10.65 0.71 -4.13
N MET A 77 11.25 -0.31 -4.71
CA MET A 77 12.03 -1.34 -4.01
C MET A 77 13.45 -0.88 -3.65
N ASP A 78 13.88 0.25 -4.15
CA ASP A 78 15.19 0.85 -3.91
C ASP A 78 15.09 2.12 -3.08
N ALA A 79 15.90 2.21 -2.04
CA ALA A 79 16.01 3.42 -1.23
C ALA A 79 16.57 4.59 -2.03
N PHE A 80 17.49 4.30 -2.96
CA PHE A 80 18.15 5.29 -3.82
C PHE A 80 18.25 4.72 -5.23
N GLN A 81 17.59 5.37 -6.18
CA GLN A 81 17.62 4.94 -7.57
C GLN A 81 18.93 5.33 -8.23
N GLU A 82 19.59 4.36 -8.85
CA GLU A 82 20.81 4.63 -9.60
C GLU A 82 20.56 5.53 -10.82
N GLY A 83 21.45 6.49 -11.05
CA GLY A 83 21.40 7.39 -12.20
C GLY A 83 20.47 8.59 -12.06
N ALA A 84 19.71 8.72 -10.98
CA ALA A 84 18.95 9.91 -10.69
C ALA A 84 19.74 10.85 -9.76
N THR A 85 19.73 12.14 -10.08
CA THR A 85 20.48 13.16 -9.33
C THR A 85 19.77 13.68 -8.09
N ASN A 86 18.48 13.33 -7.92
CA ASN A 86 17.63 13.81 -6.83
C ASN A 86 16.92 12.62 -6.18
N LEU A 87 17.63 11.96 -5.28
CA LEU A 87 17.15 10.73 -4.69
C LEU A 87 16.50 11.01 -3.34
N ASN A 88 15.18 11.01 -3.35
CA ASN A 88 14.40 10.83 -2.14
C ASN A 88 14.17 9.34 -1.91
N THR A 89 14.16 8.94 -0.65
CA THR A 89 13.76 7.60 -0.26
C THR A 89 12.41 7.63 0.42
N TRP A 90 11.69 6.52 0.33
CA TRP A 90 10.43 6.36 1.04
C TRP A 90 10.65 6.23 2.55
N GLU A 91 9.73 6.73 3.36
CA GLU A 91 9.80 6.71 4.81
C GLU A 91 9.96 5.28 5.38
N TYR A 92 9.35 4.29 4.73
CA TYR A 92 9.42 2.90 5.18
C TYR A 92 10.84 2.32 5.17
N PHE A 93 11.77 2.86 4.36
CA PHE A 93 13.19 2.49 4.43
C PHE A 93 13.90 2.99 5.69
N GLY A 94 13.24 3.78 6.52
CA GLY A 94 13.73 4.10 7.86
C GLY A 94 13.88 2.85 8.74
N ASP A 95 13.00 1.85 8.54
CA ASP A 95 13.03 0.56 9.22
C ASP A 95 13.72 -0.50 8.33
N ARG A 96 14.98 -0.29 8.02
CA ARG A 96 15.80 -1.21 7.22
C ARG A 96 16.95 -1.80 8.01
N TRP A 97 17.47 -2.92 7.56
CA TRP A 97 18.74 -3.43 8.03
C TRP A 97 19.84 -2.43 7.69
N HIS A 98 20.70 -2.10 8.65
CA HIS A 98 21.79 -1.17 8.47
C HIS A 98 22.93 -1.43 9.45
N ARG A 99 24.10 -0.89 9.19
CA ARG A 99 25.23 -0.89 10.12
C ARG A 99 25.00 0.13 11.23
N ALA A 100 25.39 -0.20 12.46
CA ALA A 100 25.38 0.75 13.58
C ALA A 100 26.24 1.99 13.29
N ASP A 101 27.40 1.74 12.68
CA ASP A 101 28.27 2.78 12.12
C ASP A 101 28.50 2.49 10.63
N TYR A 102 27.98 3.36 9.76
CA TYR A 102 28.10 3.20 8.31
C TYR A 102 29.51 3.44 7.77
N THR A 103 30.41 4.01 8.59
CA THR A 103 31.81 4.24 8.23
C THR A 103 32.70 3.07 8.59
N ASP A 104 32.26 2.20 9.50
CA ASP A 104 32.98 1.00 9.90
C ASP A 104 32.34 -0.25 9.28
N PRO A 105 33.03 -0.90 8.31
CA PRO A 105 32.52 -2.12 7.69
C PRO A 105 32.44 -3.32 8.66
N ASN A 106 33.04 -3.23 9.85
CA ASN A 106 33.01 -4.27 10.87
C ASN A 106 32.00 -3.98 11.98
N SER A 107 31.29 -2.84 11.95
CA SER A 107 30.29 -2.54 12.96
C SER A 107 29.13 -3.55 12.93
N GLU A 108 28.43 -3.69 14.04
CA GLU A 108 27.33 -4.63 14.16
C GLU A 108 26.17 -4.25 13.21
N TRP A 109 25.40 -5.26 12.79
CA TRP A 109 24.21 -5.06 12.01
C TRP A 109 23.01 -4.82 12.93
N ILE A 110 22.30 -3.72 12.70
CA ILE A 110 21.01 -3.42 13.34
C ILE A 110 19.91 -3.97 12.45
N PRO A 111 19.05 -4.88 12.95
CA PRO A 111 17.96 -5.44 12.19
C PRO A 111 16.86 -4.41 11.95
N GLY A 112 16.20 -4.52 10.79
CA GLY A 112 15.01 -3.79 10.40
C GLY A 112 14.09 -4.70 9.60
N TYR A 113 12.92 -4.21 9.23
CA TYR A 113 11.97 -4.97 8.42
C TYR A 113 12.42 -5.04 6.94
N PHE A 114 12.88 -3.91 6.39
CA PHE A 114 13.31 -3.84 4.99
C PHE A 114 14.75 -4.27 4.80
N PRO A 115 15.12 -4.74 3.58
CA PRO A 115 16.49 -5.10 3.27
C PRO A 115 17.45 -3.92 3.44
N ALA A 116 18.72 -4.24 3.65
CA ALA A 116 19.79 -3.26 3.64
C ALA A 116 19.90 -2.62 2.24
N VAL A 117 20.17 -1.33 2.24
CA VAL A 117 20.48 -0.60 0.99
C VAL A 117 21.80 -1.12 0.41
N ARG A 118 21.76 -1.53 -0.83
CA ARG A 118 22.89 -2.10 -1.56
C ARG A 118 23.16 -1.30 -2.82
N ASP A 119 24.41 -1.38 -3.29
CA ASP A 119 24.76 -0.87 -4.60
C ASP A 119 23.92 -1.57 -5.69
N PHE A 120 23.28 -0.78 -6.51
CA PHE A 120 22.39 -1.25 -7.59
C PHE A 120 23.07 -2.21 -8.56
N THR A 121 24.36 -2.00 -8.84
CA THR A 121 25.11 -2.77 -9.83
C THR A 121 25.56 -4.12 -9.34
N SER A 122 25.75 -4.28 -8.03
CA SER A 122 26.40 -5.44 -7.46
C SER A 122 25.45 -6.53 -6.96
N VAL A 123 24.25 -6.15 -6.49
CA VAL A 123 23.30 -7.12 -5.90
C VAL A 123 21.86 -6.76 -6.22
N THR A 124 21.23 -7.58 -7.07
CA THR A 124 19.82 -7.41 -7.47
C THR A 124 18.84 -8.24 -6.65
N ILE A 125 19.33 -9.08 -5.73
CA ILE A 125 18.53 -10.07 -5.02
C ILE A 125 17.35 -9.45 -4.26
N ASN A 126 17.54 -8.30 -3.62
CA ASN A 126 16.51 -7.65 -2.83
C ASN A 126 15.39 -7.03 -3.69
N ARG A 127 15.54 -7.02 -5.00
CA ARG A 127 14.60 -6.42 -5.96
C ARG A 127 13.86 -7.43 -6.82
N LEU A 128 14.06 -8.71 -6.56
CA LEU A 128 13.30 -9.74 -7.26
C LEU A 128 11.83 -9.70 -6.83
N SER A 129 10.95 -9.92 -7.80
CA SER A 129 9.52 -10.12 -7.53
C SER A 129 9.32 -11.20 -6.49
N SER A 130 8.69 -10.85 -5.38
CA SER A 130 8.49 -11.78 -4.28
C SER A 130 7.31 -11.38 -3.41
N ASN A 131 6.88 -12.28 -2.54
CA ASN A 131 5.85 -12.03 -1.53
C ASN A 131 6.21 -10.87 -0.59
N PHE A 132 7.48 -10.58 -0.41
CA PHE A 132 7.93 -9.48 0.42
C PHE A 132 7.45 -8.13 -0.13
N TRP A 133 7.51 -7.96 -1.44
CA TRP A 133 7.13 -6.74 -2.15
C TRP A 133 5.67 -6.73 -2.62
N MET A 134 4.89 -7.73 -2.18
CA MET A 134 3.48 -7.81 -2.50
C MET A 134 2.63 -7.26 -1.35
N TRP A 135 1.81 -6.28 -1.66
CA TRP A 135 0.97 -5.60 -0.70
C TRP A 135 -0.51 -5.85 -0.97
N ASN A 136 -1.26 -5.98 0.11
CA ASN A 136 -2.70 -6.15 0.01
C ASN A 136 -3.37 -4.85 -0.45
N GLY A 137 -4.06 -4.90 -1.57
CA GLY A 137 -4.77 -3.78 -2.18
C GLY A 137 -6.19 -3.56 -1.66
N SER A 138 -6.62 -4.28 -0.62
CA SER A 138 -7.97 -4.14 -0.08
C SER A 138 -8.19 -2.80 0.60
N TYR A 139 -9.35 -2.20 0.36
CA TYR A 139 -9.72 -0.93 0.96
C TYR A 139 -11.22 -0.81 1.19
N ILE A 140 -11.61 0.10 2.07
CA ILE A 140 -12.97 0.63 2.21
C ILE A 140 -12.91 2.15 2.31
N ARG A 141 -13.76 2.84 1.55
CA ARG A 141 -13.78 4.30 1.44
C ARG A 141 -15.17 4.85 1.64
N LEU A 142 -15.30 5.87 2.48
CA LEU A 142 -16.49 6.70 2.58
C LEU A 142 -16.52 7.67 1.40
N LYS A 143 -17.27 7.26 0.37
CA LYS A 143 -17.33 7.97 -0.94
C LYS A 143 -18.11 9.25 -0.85
N ASN A 144 -19.21 9.21 -0.10
CA ASN A 144 -20.12 10.34 0.03
C ASN A 144 -20.77 10.36 1.40
N VAL A 145 -20.87 11.53 1.98
CA VAL A 145 -21.71 11.84 3.16
C VAL A 145 -22.44 13.11 2.87
N GLU A 146 -23.75 13.08 3.00
CA GLU A 146 -24.60 14.24 2.82
C GLU A 146 -25.51 14.40 4.03
N LEU A 147 -25.60 15.63 4.53
CA LEU A 147 -26.54 16.06 5.54
C LEU A 147 -27.36 17.20 4.98
N GLY A 148 -28.65 17.02 4.88
CA GLY A 148 -29.58 18.02 4.37
C GLY A 148 -30.63 18.41 5.41
N TYR A 149 -31.19 19.59 5.24
CA TYR A 149 -32.34 20.06 5.98
C TYR A 149 -33.32 20.79 5.07
N THR A 150 -34.52 20.28 5.00
CA THR A 150 -35.65 20.92 4.29
C THR A 150 -36.43 21.79 5.28
N LEU A 151 -36.45 23.07 5.02
CA LEU A 151 -37.15 24.02 5.88
C LEU A 151 -38.67 23.81 5.82
N PRO A 152 -39.35 23.93 6.98
CA PRO A 152 -40.80 23.87 7.05
C PRO A 152 -41.49 24.93 6.19
N GLN A 153 -42.55 24.59 5.48
CA GLN A 153 -43.28 25.52 4.61
C GLN A 153 -43.71 26.80 5.32
N ARG A 154 -44.05 26.74 6.63
CA ARG A 154 -44.43 27.91 7.42
C ARG A 154 -43.39 29.03 7.38
N ILE A 155 -42.11 28.68 7.19
CA ILE A 155 -41.00 29.65 7.10
C ILE A 155 -40.82 30.10 5.66
N THR A 156 -40.81 29.18 4.71
CA THR A 156 -40.50 29.44 3.30
C THR A 156 -41.63 30.19 2.57
N GLN A 157 -42.88 29.97 2.96
CA GLN A 157 -44.03 30.69 2.39
C GLN A 157 -44.02 32.21 2.65
N LYS A 158 -43.43 32.66 3.74
CA LYS A 158 -43.25 34.10 4.01
C LYS A 158 -42.38 34.80 2.95
N ALA A 159 -41.51 34.05 2.29
CA ALA A 159 -40.61 34.51 1.22
C ALA A 159 -41.09 34.08 -0.17
N ASN A 160 -42.36 33.59 -0.31
CA ASN A 160 -42.89 33.04 -1.56
C ASN A 160 -42.07 31.84 -2.14
N ILE A 161 -41.35 31.13 -1.31
CA ILE A 161 -40.57 29.97 -1.69
C ILE A 161 -41.34 28.70 -1.40
N LYS A 162 -41.60 27.87 -2.41
CA LYS A 162 -42.35 26.61 -2.26
C LYS A 162 -41.62 25.58 -1.40
N GLN A 163 -40.31 25.46 -1.60
CA GLN A 163 -39.45 24.55 -0.85
C GLN A 163 -38.03 25.07 -0.86
N LEU A 164 -37.35 25.00 0.30
CA LEU A 164 -35.95 25.31 0.44
C LEU A 164 -35.26 24.17 1.21
N ARG A 165 -34.27 23.57 0.59
CA ARG A 165 -33.40 22.58 1.20
C ARG A 165 -31.97 23.11 1.21
N ILE A 166 -31.32 23.06 2.36
CA ILE A 166 -29.92 23.38 2.56
C ILE A 166 -29.22 22.07 2.86
N TYR A 167 -28.07 21.83 2.24
CA TYR A 167 -27.31 20.61 2.46
C TYR A 167 -25.80 20.87 2.44
N ALA A 168 -25.06 20.00 3.12
CA ALA A 168 -23.63 19.89 3.06
C ALA A 168 -23.26 18.50 2.58
N ASN A 169 -22.26 18.40 1.72
CA ASN A 169 -21.80 17.16 1.15
C ASN A 169 -20.27 17.06 1.23
N LEU A 170 -19.79 15.87 1.65
CA LEU A 170 -18.39 15.54 1.74
C LEU A 170 -18.08 14.33 0.84
N TYR A 171 -17.03 14.42 0.06
CA TYR A 171 -16.58 13.34 -0.82
C TYR A 171 -15.25 12.77 -0.39
N ASN A 172 -15.11 11.42 -0.42
CA ASN A 172 -13.86 10.68 -0.17
C ASN A 172 -13.16 11.08 1.14
N CYS A 173 -13.93 11.41 2.18
CA CYS A 173 -13.39 11.97 3.42
C CYS A 173 -12.66 10.96 4.30
N LEU A 174 -12.93 9.66 4.15
CA LEU A 174 -12.28 8.60 4.92
C LEU A 174 -11.92 7.42 4.01
N THR A 175 -10.72 6.91 4.15
CA THR A 175 -10.27 5.68 3.50
C THR A 175 -9.50 4.84 4.50
N PHE A 176 -9.86 3.57 4.58
CA PHE A 176 -9.11 2.55 5.31
C PHE A 176 -8.56 1.58 4.30
N SER A 177 -7.27 1.29 4.36
CA SER A 177 -6.59 0.34 3.49
C SER A 177 -5.70 -0.57 4.31
N SER A 178 -5.44 -1.77 3.79
CA SER A 178 -4.55 -2.76 4.41
C SER A 178 -3.09 -2.56 4.02
N GLN A 179 -2.73 -1.40 3.48
CA GLN A 179 -1.34 -1.11 3.13
C GLN A 179 -0.46 -1.07 4.39
N LYS A 180 0.68 -1.73 4.27
CA LYS A 180 1.71 -1.71 5.32
C LYS A 180 2.44 -0.38 5.35
#